data_5e9b24751f3c1e0129862ffdd63ff5b9
#
_entry.id   5e9b24751f3c1e0129862ffdd63ff5b9
#
_cell.length_a   1.000
_cell.length_b   1.000
_cell.length_c   1.000
_cell.angle_alpha   90.00
_cell.angle_beta   90.00
_cell.angle_gamma   90.00
#
_symmetry.space_group_name_H-M   'P 1'
#
loop_
_entity.id
_entity.type
_entity.pdbx_description
1 polymer ?
#
loop_
_entity_poly.entity_id
_entity_poly.type
_entity_poly.pdbx_seq_one_letter_code
_entity_poly.pdbx_strand_id
1 'polypeptide(L)'
;MKKVCFFDLPFVRQDHNAKPEHNYRRILAGDYVFYTFASQFSDKSVLKKLQEGDRVFIGARPLADGSYWLHWLVSPEHGNLEPVTEGTGNLRNLKKLAISLAMVILSAWLFFTQLSGVIAALILMLVFGAGLWMLASSVQALLVTNSRTMKHLLNGLTQIKAGNTGMCSQAEYLLPGTTKSTRHRKPGDEKRFNELDSVRPEDYRHAENLTLTGVQGTVTDLRSVRDFTGSGKSRRDYIEYYFLCSGVPFTLRNYYSSMTEDINPLFFRSHPFFIAADDPVNLIVNQQKGVITGLYNERDHSAYLKPDGMAISSQQVKLMYKVFTGIFLVMMLLMMIFIFNDLWSIKGTPDKWDWLHAAKSLGGMALMFMMIISGILLLVEVVTLLVRKNSAGAARFVFVRQMLIQLRIRNGKNTVVQEIN
;
A
#
# COMPACT_ATOMS: atom_id res chain seq x y z
N MET A 1 4.19 -6.49 -13.21
CA MET A 1 4.85 -7.80 -13.10
C MET A 1 5.36 -7.98 -11.68
N LYS A 2 5.11 -9.12 -11.03
CA LYS A 2 5.70 -9.42 -9.73
C LYS A 2 7.10 -9.98 -9.97
N LYS A 3 8.12 -9.24 -9.58
CA LYS A 3 9.52 -9.65 -9.64
C LYS A 3 9.96 -10.16 -8.28
N VAL A 4 10.92 -11.07 -8.27
CA VAL A 4 11.64 -11.53 -7.09
C VAL A 4 13.12 -11.31 -7.37
N CYS A 5 13.84 -10.83 -6.36
CA CYS A 5 15.26 -10.55 -6.46
C CYS A 5 15.98 -11.31 -5.36
N PHE A 6 17.12 -11.89 -5.73
CA PHE A 6 18.01 -12.56 -4.80
C PHE A 6 19.38 -11.87 -4.86
N PHE A 7 19.91 -11.56 -3.70
CA PHE A 7 21.11 -10.75 -3.57
C PHE A 7 22.16 -11.49 -2.71
N ASP A 8 23.42 -11.25 -3.03
CA ASP A 8 24.59 -11.62 -2.24
C ASP A 8 25.36 -10.32 -2.01
N LEU A 9 25.27 -9.77 -0.80
CA LEU A 9 25.70 -8.41 -0.50
C LEU A 9 26.40 -8.35 0.87
N PRO A 10 27.31 -7.39 1.07
CA PRO A 10 27.76 -7.05 2.41
C PRO A 10 26.67 -6.26 3.15
N PHE A 11 26.41 -6.63 4.39
CA PHE A 11 25.57 -5.87 5.30
C PHE A 11 26.27 -4.54 5.66
N VAL A 12 25.51 -3.43 5.62
CA VAL A 12 26.05 -2.12 5.97
C VAL A 12 25.53 -1.68 7.33
N ARG A 13 24.23 -1.58 7.48
CA ARG A 13 23.59 -1.20 8.76
C ARG A 13 22.12 -1.50 8.77
N GLN A 14 21.55 -1.45 9.96
CA GLN A 14 20.11 -1.46 10.15
C GLN A 14 19.66 -0.24 10.96
N ASP A 15 18.52 0.30 10.58
CA ASP A 15 17.89 1.41 11.28
C ASP A 15 16.51 1.01 11.76
N HIS A 16 16.09 1.59 12.88
CA HIS A 16 14.79 1.37 13.47
C HIS A 16 13.91 2.60 13.22
N ASN A 17 12.67 2.38 12.78
CA ASN A 17 11.69 3.46 12.81
C ASN A 17 11.34 3.77 14.29
N ALA A 18 11.09 5.04 14.57
CA ALA A 18 10.58 5.47 15.87
C ALA A 18 9.22 4.85 16.26
N LYS A 19 8.50 4.23 15.30
CA LYS A 19 7.23 3.52 15.57
C LYS A 19 7.46 2.21 16.31
N PRO A 20 7.06 2.08 17.59
CA PRO A 20 7.40 0.91 18.40
C PRO A 20 6.63 -0.36 18.04
N GLU A 21 5.44 -0.24 17.44
CA GLU A 21 4.44 -1.32 17.40
C GLU A 21 4.78 -2.47 16.44
N HIS A 22 5.47 -2.24 15.32
CA HIS A 22 5.75 -3.29 14.33
C HIS A 22 7.23 -3.64 14.19
N ASN A 23 8.11 -3.04 15.02
CA ASN A 23 9.54 -3.25 14.87
C ASN A 23 9.96 -3.06 13.40
N TYR A 24 9.46 -1.95 12.81
CA TYR A 24 9.69 -1.62 11.41
C TYR A 24 11.15 -1.21 11.22
N ARG A 25 11.80 -1.82 10.26
CA ARG A 25 13.25 -1.69 10.06
C ARG A 25 13.58 -1.37 8.62
N ARG A 26 14.65 -0.62 8.46
CA ARG A 26 15.38 -0.42 7.22
C ARG A 26 16.72 -1.13 7.34
N ILE A 27 17.07 -1.92 6.35
CA ILE A 27 18.34 -2.65 6.25
C ILE A 27 19.04 -2.14 5.01
N LEU A 28 20.29 -1.71 5.17
CA LEU A 28 21.18 -1.34 4.08
C LEU A 28 22.16 -2.49 3.87
N ALA A 29 22.23 -2.98 2.62
CA ALA A 29 23.20 -3.99 2.22
C ALA A 29 23.71 -3.65 0.82
N GLY A 30 25.02 -3.47 0.69
CA GLY A 30 25.62 -2.83 -0.48
C GLY A 30 24.96 -1.48 -0.75
N ASP A 31 24.59 -1.24 -2.01
CA ASP A 31 23.91 -0.01 -2.45
C ASP A 31 22.36 -0.12 -2.40
N TYR A 32 21.84 -1.18 -1.79
CA TYR A 32 20.41 -1.47 -1.80
C TYR A 32 19.76 -1.20 -0.44
N VAL A 33 18.50 -0.77 -0.52
CA VAL A 33 17.66 -0.47 0.65
C VAL A 33 16.53 -1.49 0.75
N PHE A 34 16.44 -2.13 1.91
CA PHE A 34 15.43 -3.13 2.22
C PHE A 34 14.59 -2.68 3.40
N TYR A 35 13.28 -2.81 3.29
CA TYR A 35 12.34 -2.56 4.37
C TYR A 35 11.69 -3.85 4.84
N THR A 36 11.39 -3.94 6.13
CA THR A 36 10.75 -5.12 6.69
C THR A 36 10.09 -4.83 8.04
N PHE A 37 9.09 -5.63 8.40
CA PHE A 37 8.62 -5.74 9.77
C PHE A 37 9.29 -6.92 10.46
N ALA A 38 9.98 -6.67 11.57
CA ALA A 38 10.61 -7.76 12.30
C ALA A 38 9.58 -8.78 12.85
N SER A 39 8.30 -8.39 12.96
CA SER A 39 7.21 -9.28 13.38
C SER A 39 6.91 -10.40 12.38
N GLN A 40 7.30 -10.26 11.12
CA GLN A 40 7.07 -11.29 10.09
C GLN A 40 8.08 -12.44 10.11
N PHE A 41 9.08 -12.39 11.02
CA PHE A 41 10.12 -13.42 11.11
C PHE A 41 10.01 -14.24 12.40
N SER A 42 10.37 -15.51 12.30
CA SER A 42 10.36 -16.47 13.41
C SER A 42 11.45 -16.16 14.44
N ASP A 43 12.67 -15.94 13.98
CA ASP A 43 13.81 -15.56 14.81
C ASP A 43 14.32 -14.15 14.45
N LYS A 44 14.23 -13.26 15.43
CA LYS A 44 14.66 -11.86 15.31
C LYS A 44 16.07 -11.63 15.84
N SER A 45 16.67 -12.65 16.47
CA SER A 45 17.99 -12.51 17.11
C SER A 45 19.10 -12.26 16.10
N VAL A 46 18.94 -12.78 14.89
CA VAL A 46 19.88 -12.60 13.77
C VAL A 46 20.12 -11.11 13.49
N LEU A 47 19.04 -10.32 13.44
CA LEU A 47 19.16 -8.87 13.19
C LEU A 47 20.00 -8.11 14.22
N LYS A 48 20.08 -8.63 15.46
CA LYS A 48 20.89 -7.98 16.52
C LYS A 48 22.37 -8.34 16.45
N LYS A 49 22.70 -9.47 15.75
CA LYS A 49 24.06 -10.00 15.67
C LYS A 49 24.81 -9.52 14.44
N LEU A 50 24.09 -9.09 13.40
CA LEU A 50 24.69 -8.60 12.16
C LEU A 50 25.61 -7.40 12.42
N GLN A 51 26.82 -7.47 11.86
CA GLN A 51 27.83 -6.43 11.89
C GLN A 51 28.11 -5.90 10.48
N GLU A 52 28.63 -4.70 10.39
CA GLU A 52 29.03 -4.11 9.12
C GLU A 52 30.09 -4.97 8.43
N GLY A 53 29.88 -5.27 7.16
CA GLY A 53 30.72 -6.14 6.34
C GLY A 53 30.30 -7.61 6.30
N ASP A 54 29.37 -8.05 7.16
CA ASP A 54 28.87 -9.43 7.14
C ASP A 54 28.24 -9.76 5.79
N ARG A 55 28.58 -10.92 5.25
CA ARG A 55 27.96 -11.41 4.02
C ARG A 55 26.53 -11.85 4.29
N VAL A 56 25.58 -11.32 3.52
CA VAL A 56 24.16 -11.67 3.64
C VAL A 56 23.57 -12.06 2.30
N PHE A 57 22.80 -13.13 2.30
CA PHE A 57 21.96 -13.52 1.18
C PHE A 57 20.54 -13.04 1.46
N ILE A 58 19.93 -12.35 0.50
CA ILE A 58 18.64 -11.69 0.68
C ILE A 58 17.67 -12.12 -0.41
N GLY A 59 16.47 -12.54 0.01
CA GLY A 59 15.33 -12.69 -0.87
C GLY A 59 14.32 -11.57 -0.66
N ALA A 60 14.08 -10.79 -1.71
CA ALA A 60 13.29 -9.58 -1.61
C ALA A 60 12.42 -9.35 -2.84
N ARG A 61 11.49 -8.43 -2.70
CA ARG A 61 10.61 -7.98 -3.78
C ARG A 61 10.77 -6.47 -3.98
N PRO A 62 10.93 -6.00 -5.24
CA PRO A 62 11.06 -4.58 -5.52
C PRO A 62 9.77 -3.83 -5.21
N LEU A 63 9.91 -2.64 -4.67
CA LEU A 63 8.88 -1.65 -4.43
C LEU A 63 8.87 -0.60 -5.55
N ALA A 64 7.82 0.22 -5.57
CA ALA A 64 7.62 1.20 -6.65
C ALA A 64 8.69 2.31 -6.67
N ASP A 65 9.24 2.64 -5.50
CA ASP A 65 10.26 3.67 -5.32
C ASP A 65 11.69 3.20 -5.62
N GLY A 66 11.87 1.93 -5.96
CA GLY A 66 13.19 1.33 -6.24
C GLY A 66 13.89 0.75 -5.00
N SER A 67 13.27 0.83 -3.82
CA SER A 67 13.65 0.05 -2.65
C SER A 67 13.07 -1.36 -2.73
N TYR A 68 13.34 -2.19 -1.72
CA TYR A 68 12.93 -3.59 -1.71
C TYR A 68 12.20 -3.93 -0.41
N TRP A 69 11.23 -4.85 -0.49
CA TRP A 69 10.65 -5.48 0.69
C TRP A 69 11.37 -6.79 0.97
N LEU A 70 12.01 -6.89 2.13
CA LEU A 70 12.72 -8.09 2.58
C LEU A 70 11.72 -9.18 2.97
N HIS A 71 11.90 -10.38 2.43
CA HIS A 71 11.12 -11.55 2.80
C HIS A 71 11.92 -12.57 3.61
N TRP A 72 13.21 -12.68 3.38
CA TRP A 72 14.12 -13.48 4.17
C TRP A 72 15.56 -12.98 4.01
N LEU A 73 16.39 -13.29 5.01
CA LEU A 73 17.82 -13.01 5.00
C LEU A 73 18.56 -14.21 5.62
N VAL A 74 19.66 -14.61 5.01
CA VAL A 74 20.55 -15.66 5.50
C VAL A 74 21.94 -15.07 5.67
N SER A 75 22.47 -15.16 6.89
CA SER A 75 23.87 -14.86 7.18
C SER A 75 24.58 -16.17 7.49
N PRO A 76 25.65 -16.53 6.77
CA PRO A 76 26.43 -17.73 7.06
C PRO A 76 26.95 -17.82 8.50
N GLU A 77 27.22 -16.66 9.11
CA GLU A 77 27.84 -16.56 10.45
C GLU A 77 26.79 -16.44 11.57
N HIS A 78 25.65 -15.79 11.32
CA HIS A 78 24.69 -15.41 12.36
C HIS A 78 23.34 -16.12 12.26
N GLY A 79 23.14 -16.92 11.21
CA GLY A 79 21.91 -17.71 11.00
C GLY A 79 20.89 -17.06 10.07
N ASN A 80 19.63 -17.51 10.17
CA ASN A 80 18.62 -17.25 9.17
C ASN A 80 17.45 -16.42 9.72
N LEU A 81 17.10 -15.37 9.03
CA LEU A 81 15.89 -14.60 9.24
C LEU A 81 14.81 -15.16 8.30
N GLU A 82 13.98 -16.05 8.82
CA GLU A 82 12.98 -16.77 8.03
C GLU A 82 11.58 -16.20 8.27
N PRO A 83 10.75 -16.09 7.22
CA PRO A 83 9.39 -15.66 7.38
C PRO A 83 8.63 -16.66 8.27
N VAL A 84 7.76 -16.18 9.12
CA VAL A 84 6.82 -17.02 9.85
C VAL A 84 5.95 -17.75 8.83
N THR A 85 6.29 -19.00 8.54
CA THR A 85 5.45 -19.88 7.76
C THR A 85 4.47 -20.53 8.74
N GLU A 86 3.22 -20.09 8.70
CA GLU A 86 2.18 -20.83 9.41
C GLU A 86 2.09 -22.24 8.77
N GLY A 87 2.79 -23.21 9.31
CA GLY A 87 3.00 -24.55 8.74
C GLY A 87 1.73 -25.40 8.53
N THR A 88 0.57 -24.91 8.95
CA THR A 88 -0.75 -25.53 8.74
C THR A 88 -1.70 -24.63 7.95
N GLY A 89 -1.16 -23.59 7.30
CA GLY A 89 -1.93 -22.47 6.76
C GLY A 89 -2.98 -22.86 5.74
N ASN A 90 -2.69 -23.79 4.83
CA ASN A 90 -3.64 -24.08 3.74
C ASN A 90 -4.90 -24.78 4.25
N LEU A 91 -4.78 -25.79 5.11
CA LEU A 91 -5.96 -26.50 5.62
C LEU A 91 -6.80 -25.64 6.54
N ARG A 92 -6.17 -24.85 7.42
CA ARG A 92 -6.85 -23.89 8.30
C ARG A 92 -7.57 -22.80 7.50
N ASN A 93 -6.91 -22.26 6.47
CA ASN A 93 -7.48 -21.23 5.61
C ASN A 93 -8.59 -21.79 4.73
N LEU A 94 -8.49 -23.04 4.27
CA LEU A 94 -9.59 -23.71 3.56
C LEU A 94 -10.79 -23.97 4.46
N LYS A 95 -10.57 -24.38 5.73
CA LYS A 95 -11.66 -24.51 6.71
C LYS A 95 -12.32 -23.17 6.98
N LYS A 96 -11.54 -22.09 7.20
CA LYS A 96 -12.09 -20.73 7.35
C LYS A 96 -12.87 -20.29 6.12
N LEU A 97 -12.36 -20.58 4.92
CA LEU A 97 -13.05 -20.30 3.66
C LEU A 97 -14.40 -21.02 3.57
N ALA A 98 -14.43 -22.32 3.88
CA ALA A 98 -15.66 -23.10 3.87
C ALA A 98 -16.69 -22.58 4.89
N ILE A 99 -16.25 -22.27 6.12
CA ILE A 99 -17.13 -21.71 7.16
C ILE A 99 -17.65 -20.33 6.72
N SER A 100 -16.82 -19.46 6.21
CA SER A 100 -17.22 -18.12 5.77
C SER A 100 -18.19 -18.18 4.58
N LEU A 101 -17.96 -19.09 3.66
CA LEU A 101 -18.88 -19.33 2.53
C LEU A 101 -20.25 -19.85 3.02
N ALA A 102 -20.24 -20.82 3.96
CA ALA A 102 -21.47 -21.32 4.58
C ALA A 102 -22.21 -20.20 5.33
N MET A 103 -21.53 -19.33 6.08
CA MET A 103 -22.14 -18.17 6.75
C MET A 103 -22.81 -17.23 5.74
N VAL A 104 -22.13 -16.90 4.63
CA VAL A 104 -22.65 -16.01 3.61
C VAL A 104 -23.87 -16.63 2.93
N ILE A 105 -23.81 -17.89 2.51
CA ILE A 105 -24.89 -18.57 1.82
C ILE A 105 -26.09 -18.76 2.76
N LEU A 106 -25.86 -19.25 3.98
CA LEU A 106 -26.93 -19.51 4.95
C LEU A 106 -27.63 -18.22 5.37
N SER A 107 -26.88 -17.16 5.67
CA SER A 107 -27.46 -15.87 6.04
C SER A 107 -28.26 -15.24 4.88
N ALA A 108 -27.75 -15.33 3.65
CA ALA A 108 -28.49 -14.90 2.47
C ALA A 108 -29.77 -15.72 2.28
N TRP A 109 -29.69 -17.04 2.36
CA TRP A 109 -30.85 -17.93 2.21
C TRP A 109 -31.90 -17.67 3.26
N LEU A 110 -31.53 -17.57 4.55
CA LEU A 110 -32.46 -17.25 5.63
C LEU A 110 -33.08 -15.85 5.47
N PHE A 111 -32.30 -14.88 5.00
CA PHE A 111 -32.81 -13.53 4.74
C PHE A 111 -33.94 -13.53 3.70
N PHE A 112 -33.80 -14.31 2.64
CA PHE A 112 -34.79 -14.35 1.55
C PHE A 112 -35.96 -15.29 1.81
N THR A 113 -35.80 -16.34 2.62
CA THR A 113 -36.83 -17.37 2.77
C THR A 113 -37.65 -17.29 4.05
N GLN A 114 -37.13 -16.75 5.11
CA GLN A 114 -37.73 -16.87 6.47
C GLN A 114 -37.86 -15.57 7.25
N LEU A 115 -37.64 -14.42 6.64
CA LEU A 115 -37.55 -13.18 7.38
C LEU A 115 -38.95 -12.69 7.80
N SER A 116 -39.26 -12.77 9.09
CA SER A 116 -40.52 -12.25 9.67
C SER A 116 -40.34 -11.05 10.64
N GLY A 117 -39.12 -10.50 10.78
CA GLY A 117 -38.91 -9.38 11.70
C GLY A 117 -37.62 -8.58 11.47
N VAL A 118 -37.67 -7.28 11.82
CA VAL A 118 -36.56 -6.32 11.65
C VAL A 118 -35.31 -6.74 12.43
N ILE A 119 -35.46 -7.29 13.64
CA ILE A 119 -34.34 -7.73 14.48
C ILE A 119 -33.61 -8.92 13.83
N ALA A 120 -34.36 -9.89 13.31
CA ALA A 120 -33.79 -11.03 12.59
C ALA A 120 -33.02 -10.58 11.34
N ALA A 121 -33.56 -9.61 10.59
CA ALA A 121 -32.90 -9.01 9.44
C ALA A 121 -31.55 -8.37 9.80
N LEU A 122 -31.49 -7.60 10.89
CA LEU A 122 -30.27 -6.97 11.36
C LEU A 122 -29.22 -8.00 11.79
N ILE A 123 -29.62 -9.06 12.50
CA ILE A 123 -28.71 -10.14 12.89
C ILE A 123 -28.14 -10.84 11.66
N LEU A 124 -29.00 -11.19 10.70
CA LEU A 124 -28.55 -11.85 9.46
C LEU A 124 -27.61 -10.96 8.63
N MET A 125 -27.86 -9.65 8.55
CA MET A 125 -26.94 -8.69 7.92
C MET A 125 -25.57 -8.66 8.61
N LEU A 126 -25.53 -8.70 9.94
CA LEU A 126 -24.26 -8.76 10.71
C LEU A 126 -23.50 -10.07 10.43
N VAL A 127 -24.21 -11.21 10.44
CA VAL A 127 -23.62 -12.52 10.13
C VAL A 127 -23.10 -12.55 8.69
N PHE A 128 -23.87 -12.02 7.73
CA PHE A 128 -23.45 -11.89 6.34
C PHE A 128 -22.19 -11.02 6.19
N GLY A 129 -22.15 -9.85 6.83
CA GLY A 129 -20.99 -8.97 6.83
C GLY A 129 -19.74 -9.61 7.44
N ALA A 130 -19.90 -10.30 8.58
CA ALA A 130 -18.82 -11.06 9.19
C ALA A 130 -18.34 -12.21 8.28
N GLY A 131 -19.25 -12.92 7.65
CA GLY A 131 -18.93 -13.96 6.66
C GLY A 131 -18.14 -13.41 5.48
N LEU A 132 -18.53 -12.27 4.90
CA LEU A 132 -17.81 -11.62 3.81
C LEU A 132 -16.40 -11.18 4.23
N TRP A 133 -16.25 -10.63 5.43
CA TRP A 133 -14.94 -10.26 5.98
C TRP A 133 -14.02 -11.48 6.14
N MET A 134 -14.54 -12.56 6.75
CA MET A 134 -13.79 -13.82 6.88
C MET A 134 -13.46 -14.44 5.53
N LEU A 135 -14.36 -14.35 4.56
CA LEU A 135 -14.15 -14.83 3.19
C LEU A 135 -12.99 -14.07 2.54
N ALA A 136 -13.03 -12.74 2.57
CA ALA A 136 -11.98 -11.89 2.00
C ALA A 136 -10.61 -12.18 2.63
N SER A 137 -10.54 -12.30 3.95
CA SER A 137 -9.29 -12.61 4.68
C SER A 137 -8.75 -14.00 4.34
N SER A 138 -9.62 -15.02 4.23
CA SER A 138 -9.24 -16.39 3.89
C SER A 138 -8.77 -16.49 2.44
N VAL A 139 -9.44 -15.83 1.50
CA VAL A 139 -9.02 -15.75 0.09
C VAL A 139 -7.67 -15.05 -0.02
N GLN A 140 -7.48 -13.94 0.69
CA GLN A 140 -6.19 -13.23 0.71
C GLN A 140 -5.07 -14.15 1.21
N ALA A 141 -5.28 -14.86 2.33
CA ALA A 141 -4.30 -15.78 2.89
C ALA A 141 -3.94 -16.92 1.92
N LEU A 142 -4.94 -17.51 1.26
CA LEU A 142 -4.73 -18.56 0.25
C LEU A 142 -3.99 -18.03 -0.99
N LEU A 143 -4.32 -16.81 -1.44
CA LEU A 143 -3.63 -16.17 -2.56
C LEU A 143 -2.15 -15.90 -2.22
N VAL A 144 -1.85 -15.50 -0.99
CA VAL A 144 -0.46 -15.31 -0.53
C VAL A 144 0.29 -16.64 -0.53
N THR A 145 -0.23 -17.64 0.17
CA THR A 145 0.43 -18.95 0.36
C THR A 145 0.65 -19.68 -0.98
N ASN A 146 -0.32 -19.59 -1.89
CA ASN A 146 -0.25 -20.23 -3.21
C ASN A 146 0.35 -19.35 -4.30
N SER A 147 0.76 -18.12 -3.99
CA SER A 147 1.32 -17.24 -5.00
C SER A 147 2.66 -17.79 -5.54
N ARG A 148 2.83 -17.73 -6.85
CA ARG A 148 4.10 -18.10 -7.50
C ARG A 148 5.27 -17.30 -6.91
N THR A 149 5.04 -16.05 -6.56
CA THR A 149 6.02 -15.16 -5.94
C THR A 149 6.51 -15.70 -4.59
N MET A 150 5.59 -16.12 -3.71
CA MET A 150 5.95 -16.68 -2.40
C MET A 150 6.67 -18.02 -2.57
N LYS A 151 6.16 -18.90 -3.44
CA LYS A 151 6.81 -20.20 -3.73
C LYS A 151 8.24 -20.00 -4.24
N HIS A 152 8.48 -19.02 -5.11
CA HIS A 152 9.82 -18.69 -5.59
C HIS A 152 10.74 -18.16 -4.49
N LEU A 153 10.23 -17.28 -3.62
CA LEU A 153 11.00 -16.77 -2.49
C LEU A 153 11.39 -17.88 -1.53
N LEU A 154 10.46 -18.80 -1.20
CA LEU A 154 10.73 -19.92 -0.30
C LEU A 154 11.68 -20.97 -0.94
N ASN A 155 11.52 -21.24 -2.23
CA ASN A 155 12.43 -22.10 -2.96
C ASN A 155 13.86 -21.52 -2.99
N GLY A 156 13.99 -20.19 -3.20
CA GLY A 156 15.28 -19.51 -3.10
C GLY A 156 15.91 -19.68 -1.72
N LEU A 157 15.14 -19.49 -0.64
CA LEU A 157 15.61 -19.72 0.72
C LEU A 157 16.11 -21.16 0.92
N THR A 158 15.36 -22.16 0.45
CA THR A 158 15.74 -23.57 0.57
C THR A 158 17.05 -23.87 -0.18
N GLN A 159 17.23 -23.31 -1.36
CA GLN A 159 18.46 -23.49 -2.15
C GLN A 159 19.67 -22.83 -1.48
N ILE A 160 19.52 -21.62 -0.95
CA ILE A 160 20.60 -20.93 -0.23
C ILE A 160 21.00 -21.71 1.03
N LYS A 161 20.03 -22.24 1.78
CA LYS A 161 20.30 -23.13 2.93
C LYS A 161 21.05 -24.41 2.54
N ALA A 162 20.78 -24.93 1.35
CA ALA A 162 21.50 -26.09 0.80
C ALA A 162 22.90 -25.74 0.23
N GLY A 163 23.34 -24.48 0.37
CA GLY A 163 24.63 -24.01 -0.13
C GLY A 163 24.64 -23.61 -1.61
N ASN A 164 23.51 -23.66 -2.30
CA ASN A 164 23.42 -23.25 -3.69
C ASN A 164 23.19 -21.73 -3.79
N THR A 165 24.29 -20.98 -3.94
CA THR A 165 24.27 -19.51 -4.03
C THR A 165 24.19 -18.99 -5.48
N GLY A 166 24.16 -19.87 -6.49
CA GLY A 166 24.22 -19.50 -7.90
C GLY A 166 23.05 -18.65 -8.40
N MET A 167 21.93 -18.62 -7.67
CA MET A 167 20.80 -17.76 -7.99
C MET A 167 20.90 -16.35 -7.37
N CYS A 168 21.80 -16.13 -6.43
CA CYS A 168 22.03 -14.82 -5.84
C CYS A 168 22.87 -13.97 -6.77
N SER A 169 22.25 -12.99 -7.38
CA SER A 169 22.92 -11.98 -8.18
C SER A 169 22.33 -10.62 -7.82
N GLN A 170 23.03 -9.56 -8.16
CA GLN A 170 22.49 -8.20 -8.08
C GLN A 170 21.44 -7.92 -9.15
N ALA A 171 21.17 -8.88 -10.04
CA ALA A 171 20.15 -8.75 -11.08
C ALA A 171 18.77 -9.18 -10.57
N GLU A 172 17.74 -8.54 -11.07
CA GLU A 172 16.35 -8.92 -10.81
C GLU A 172 16.04 -10.30 -11.39
N TYR A 173 15.55 -11.20 -10.56
CA TYR A 173 15.07 -12.51 -10.99
C TYR A 173 13.61 -12.41 -11.44
N LEU A 174 13.34 -12.80 -12.68
CA LEU A 174 11.98 -12.85 -13.22
C LEU A 174 11.38 -14.24 -12.97
N LEU A 175 10.11 -14.27 -12.54
CA LEU A 175 9.37 -15.52 -12.43
C LEU A 175 9.28 -16.22 -13.79
N PRO A 176 9.46 -17.56 -13.85
CA PRO A 176 9.26 -18.32 -15.08
C PRO A 176 7.92 -18.01 -15.75
N GLY A 177 7.92 -17.80 -17.06
CA GLY A 177 6.74 -17.42 -17.85
C GLY A 177 6.40 -15.95 -17.84
N THR A 178 7.15 -15.10 -17.12
CA THR A 178 7.07 -13.65 -17.27
C THR A 178 8.08 -13.20 -18.30
N THR A 179 7.59 -12.79 -19.48
CA THR A 179 8.44 -12.12 -20.48
C THR A 179 9.03 -10.85 -19.89
N LYS A 180 10.32 -10.62 -20.07
CA LYS A 180 10.93 -9.32 -19.83
C LYS A 180 10.15 -8.29 -20.64
N SER A 181 9.22 -7.59 -20.03
CA SER A 181 8.80 -6.30 -20.54
C SER A 181 9.99 -5.37 -20.27
N THR A 182 10.95 -5.39 -21.17
CA THR A 182 11.76 -4.22 -21.42
C THR A 182 10.75 -3.14 -21.83
N ARG A 183 10.22 -2.43 -20.87
CA ARG A 183 9.67 -1.13 -21.12
C ARG A 183 10.86 -0.31 -21.55
N HIS A 184 11.17 -0.37 -22.85
CA HIS A 184 11.97 0.66 -23.49
C HIS A 184 11.31 1.96 -23.05
N ARG A 185 12.07 2.82 -22.36
CA ARG A 185 11.70 4.21 -22.14
C ARG A 185 11.17 4.69 -23.48
N LYS A 186 9.88 5.03 -23.54
CA LYS A 186 9.33 5.63 -24.75
C LYS A 186 10.13 6.90 -24.98
N PRO A 187 10.55 7.20 -26.24
CA PRO A 187 11.30 8.43 -26.54
C PRO A 187 10.66 9.73 -26.03
N GLY A 188 9.36 9.71 -25.67
CA GLY A 188 8.66 10.81 -25.03
C GLY A 188 8.89 10.94 -23.52
N ASP A 189 9.42 9.91 -22.85
CA ASP A 189 9.69 10.00 -21.40
C ASP A 189 10.94 10.85 -21.12
N GLU A 190 11.89 10.93 -22.05
CA GLU A 190 13.05 11.82 -21.94
C GLU A 190 12.67 13.30 -22.05
N LYS A 191 11.73 13.65 -22.92
CA LYS A 191 11.19 15.02 -22.99
C LYS A 191 10.52 15.46 -21.69
N ARG A 192 9.80 14.57 -21.02
CA ARG A 192 9.20 14.84 -19.70
C ARG A 192 10.26 15.07 -18.61
N PHE A 193 11.41 14.41 -18.68
CA PHE A 193 12.51 14.62 -17.75
C PHE A 193 13.17 16.00 -17.96
N ASN A 194 13.35 16.42 -19.23
CA ASN A 194 13.92 17.72 -19.54
C ASN A 194 12.95 18.88 -19.25
N GLU A 195 11.63 18.66 -19.39
CA GLU A 195 10.61 19.64 -18.98
C GLU A 195 10.54 19.84 -17.47
N LEU A 196 10.86 18.80 -16.66
CA LEU A 196 10.88 18.90 -15.20
C LEU A 196 12.09 19.70 -14.67
N ASP A 197 13.21 19.74 -15.40
CA ASP A 197 14.37 20.58 -15.06
C ASP A 197 14.12 22.07 -15.32
N SER A 198 13.08 22.41 -16.09
CA SER A 198 12.71 23.79 -16.44
C SER A 198 11.60 24.37 -15.56
N VAL A 199 11.05 23.60 -14.60
CA VAL A 199 9.97 24.11 -13.74
C VAL A 199 10.54 25.12 -12.75
N ARG A 200 10.32 26.39 -13.06
CA ARG A 200 10.65 27.51 -12.19
C ARG A 200 9.47 27.82 -11.27
N PRO A 201 9.72 28.33 -10.06
CA PRO A 201 8.64 28.81 -9.19
C PRO A 201 7.70 29.80 -9.87
N GLU A 202 8.22 30.55 -10.81
CA GLU A 202 7.54 31.60 -11.61
C GLU A 202 6.43 31.05 -12.53
N ASP A 203 6.50 29.74 -12.88
CA ASP A 203 5.50 29.11 -13.73
C ASP A 203 4.16 28.83 -13.01
N TYR A 204 4.08 29.12 -11.70
CA TYR A 204 2.87 28.92 -10.91
C TYR A 204 2.16 30.24 -10.64
N ARG A 205 0.85 30.29 -10.92
CA ARG A 205 -0.01 31.49 -10.73
C ARG A 205 0.04 32.10 -9.31
N HIS A 206 0.60 31.41 -8.34
CA HIS A 206 0.72 31.82 -6.94
C HIS A 206 2.13 31.59 -6.38
N ALA A 207 3.16 31.64 -7.23
CA ALA A 207 4.55 31.46 -6.80
C ALA A 207 4.96 32.42 -5.69
N GLU A 208 4.45 33.66 -5.74
CA GLU A 208 4.69 34.72 -4.76
C GLU A 208 4.15 34.36 -3.35
N ASN A 209 3.15 33.46 -3.29
CA ASN A 209 2.52 33.03 -2.03
C ASN A 209 3.01 31.64 -1.55
N LEU A 210 4.03 31.07 -2.20
CA LEU A 210 4.52 29.73 -1.87
C LEU A 210 5.45 29.71 -0.64
N THR A 211 5.46 30.66 0.22
CA THR A 211 6.23 30.79 1.50
C THR A 211 6.87 29.46 2.00
N LEU A 212 7.71 28.85 1.17
CA LEU A 212 8.38 27.59 1.44
C LEU A 212 9.86 27.84 1.78
N THR A 213 10.36 27.11 2.78
CA THR A 213 11.78 27.12 3.15
C THR A 213 12.31 25.70 3.15
N GLY A 214 13.52 25.53 2.62
CA GLY A 214 14.29 24.31 2.74
C GLY A 214 15.09 24.30 4.04
N VAL A 215 15.04 23.20 4.78
CA VAL A 215 15.89 22.95 5.95
C VAL A 215 16.60 21.63 5.72
N GLN A 216 17.94 21.68 5.70
CA GLN A 216 18.77 20.49 5.57
C GLN A 216 19.46 20.18 6.90
N GLY A 217 19.51 18.92 7.30
CA GLY A 217 20.17 18.53 8.52
C GLY A 217 20.00 17.06 8.85
N THR A 218 20.50 16.69 9.99
CA THR A 218 20.39 15.31 10.52
C THR A 218 19.26 15.27 11.54
N VAL A 219 18.48 14.19 11.51
CA VAL A 219 17.40 13.92 12.47
C VAL A 219 18.01 13.53 13.82
N THR A 220 17.71 14.30 14.85
CA THR A 220 18.12 14.01 16.23
C THR A 220 16.92 14.06 17.17
N ASP A 221 17.04 13.47 18.36
CA ASP A 221 15.96 13.40 19.39
C ASP A 221 14.62 12.92 18.85
N LEU A 222 14.66 11.90 18.00
CA LEU A 222 13.48 11.37 17.34
C LEU A 222 12.59 10.60 18.33
N ARG A 223 11.34 11.05 18.46
CA ARG A 223 10.30 10.40 19.26
C ARG A 223 9.03 10.27 18.45
N SER A 224 8.22 9.27 18.76
CA SER A 224 6.89 9.12 18.15
C SER A 224 5.84 8.86 19.21
N VAL A 225 4.67 9.45 19.00
CA VAL A 225 3.50 9.27 19.86
C VAL A 225 2.33 8.85 18.99
N ARG A 226 1.62 7.82 19.42
CA ARG A 226 0.36 7.44 18.80
C ARG A 226 -0.78 8.19 19.45
N ASP A 227 -1.61 8.81 18.64
CA ASP A 227 -2.76 9.57 19.11
C ASP A 227 -3.90 9.49 18.07
N PHE A 228 -5.02 10.09 18.37
CA PHE A 228 -6.17 10.14 17.48
C PHE A 228 -6.80 11.53 17.45
N THR A 229 -7.48 11.83 16.36
CA THR A 229 -8.29 13.06 16.24
C THR A 229 -9.72 12.69 15.88
N GLY A 230 -10.65 13.54 16.30
CA GLY A 230 -12.08 13.32 16.14
C GLY A 230 -12.68 12.39 17.20
N SER A 231 -13.98 12.20 17.15
CA SER A 231 -14.73 11.35 18.07
C SER A 231 -15.70 10.44 17.32
N GLY A 232 -15.99 9.28 17.88
CA GLY A 232 -16.92 8.30 17.30
C GLY A 232 -16.54 7.89 15.88
N LYS A 233 -17.46 8.06 14.91
CA LYS A 233 -17.26 7.67 13.51
C LYS A 233 -16.23 8.53 12.75
N SER A 234 -15.87 9.69 13.28
CA SER A 234 -14.86 10.60 12.69
C SER A 234 -13.46 10.42 13.27
N ARG A 235 -13.26 9.46 14.16
CA ARG A 235 -11.97 9.14 14.76
C ARG A 235 -10.98 8.72 13.66
N ARG A 236 -9.81 9.36 13.67
CA ARG A 236 -8.67 9.02 12.81
C ARG A 236 -7.43 8.87 13.66
N ASP A 237 -6.83 7.71 13.63
CA ASP A 237 -5.58 7.43 14.33
C ASP A 237 -4.41 7.98 13.52
N TYR A 238 -3.41 8.54 14.21
CA TYR A 238 -2.19 9.03 13.60
C TYR A 238 -0.98 8.75 14.49
N ILE A 239 0.19 8.79 13.90
CA ILE A 239 1.47 8.84 14.60
C ILE A 239 2.06 10.21 14.38
N GLU A 240 2.43 10.85 15.45
CA GLU A 240 3.11 12.12 15.46
C GLU A 240 4.59 11.91 15.78
N TYR A 241 5.44 12.31 14.87
CA TYR A 241 6.89 12.23 14.99
C TYR A 241 7.42 13.59 15.41
N TYR A 242 8.17 13.62 16.51
CA TYR A 242 8.88 14.80 17.03
C TYR A 242 10.37 14.58 16.83
N PHE A 243 11.06 15.54 16.25
CA PHE A 243 12.50 15.45 16.03
C PHE A 243 13.12 16.84 15.87
N LEU A 244 14.42 16.91 16.09
CA LEU A 244 15.21 18.09 15.76
C LEU A 244 15.88 17.88 14.41
N CYS A 245 15.93 18.93 13.59
CA CYS A 245 16.72 18.98 12.36
C CYS A 245 17.49 20.30 12.37
N SER A 246 18.81 20.23 12.34
CA SER A 246 19.70 21.40 12.52
C SER A 246 19.40 22.22 13.78
N GLY A 247 19.02 21.54 14.88
CA GLY A 247 18.68 22.17 16.15
C GLY A 247 17.28 22.80 16.21
N VAL A 248 16.52 22.78 15.12
CA VAL A 248 15.15 23.29 15.06
C VAL A 248 14.17 22.14 15.30
N PRO A 249 13.18 22.31 16.20
CA PRO A 249 12.16 21.29 16.44
C PRO A 249 11.12 21.24 15.32
N PHE A 250 10.83 20.02 14.88
CA PHE A 250 9.81 19.73 13.88
C PHE A 250 8.86 18.66 14.35
N THR A 251 7.63 18.76 13.84
CA THR A 251 6.57 17.77 14.08
C THR A 251 6.01 17.30 12.74
N LEU A 252 5.92 15.98 12.57
CA LEU A 252 5.32 15.36 11.40
C LEU A 252 4.22 14.41 11.82
N ARG A 253 2.99 14.70 11.42
CA ARG A 253 1.84 13.84 11.68
C ARG A 253 1.55 12.98 10.47
N ASN A 254 1.46 11.66 10.66
CA ASN A 254 1.12 10.68 9.63
C ASN A 254 -0.14 9.90 10.05
N TYR A 255 -1.23 10.10 9.32
CA TYR A 255 -2.48 9.36 9.54
C TYR A 255 -2.37 7.98 8.92
N TYR A 256 -2.83 6.98 9.64
CA TYR A 256 -2.85 5.61 9.15
C TYR A 256 -4.24 4.99 9.32
N SER A 257 -4.52 4.00 8.51
CA SER A 257 -5.72 3.19 8.63
C SER A 257 -5.33 1.81 9.13
N SER A 258 -5.99 1.32 10.18
CA SER A 258 -5.81 -0.05 10.66
C SER A 258 -6.02 -1.08 9.55
N MET A 259 -6.93 -0.80 8.60
CA MET A 259 -7.15 -1.67 7.44
C MET A 259 -5.93 -1.83 6.52
N THR A 260 -5.01 -0.84 6.48
CA THR A 260 -3.81 -0.94 5.65
C THR A 260 -2.66 -1.65 6.35
N GLU A 261 -2.67 -1.72 7.67
CA GLU A 261 -1.65 -2.42 8.48
C GLU A 261 -1.80 -3.94 8.39
N ASP A 262 -3.03 -4.46 8.21
CA ASP A 262 -3.32 -5.88 8.08
C ASP A 262 -3.04 -6.46 6.68
N ILE A 263 -2.66 -5.62 5.72
CA ILE A 263 -2.33 -6.09 4.38
C ILE A 263 -1.01 -6.86 4.43
N ASN A 264 -1.02 -8.09 3.91
CA ASN A 264 0.20 -8.87 3.81
C ASN A 264 1.28 -8.14 2.99
N PRO A 265 2.52 -8.04 3.50
CA PRO A 265 3.61 -7.34 2.83
C PRO A 265 3.88 -7.80 1.39
N LEU A 266 3.48 -9.01 1.02
CA LEU A 266 3.57 -9.49 -0.36
C LEU A 266 2.79 -8.60 -1.36
N PHE A 267 1.80 -7.84 -0.90
CA PHE A 267 0.99 -6.95 -1.73
C PHE A 267 1.43 -5.49 -1.66
N PHE A 268 2.39 -5.15 -0.83
CA PHE A 268 2.89 -3.77 -0.75
C PHE A 268 3.43 -3.31 -2.11
N ARG A 269 3.05 -2.12 -2.51
CA ARG A 269 3.62 -1.42 -3.67
C ARG A 269 4.67 -0.40 -3.26
N SER A 270 4.52 0.18 -2.08
CA SER A 270 5.43 1.11 -1.44
C SER A 270 5.57 0.70 0.03
N HIS A 271 6.71 1.01 0.62
CA HIS A 271 6.90 0.82 2.06
C HIS A 271 6.12 1.89 2.85
N PRO A 272 5.72 1.65 4.11
CA PRO A 272 5.16 2.67 4.98
C PRO A 272 6.14 3.81 5.22
N PHE A 273 5.67 4.95 5.76
CA PHE A 273 6.54 6.05 6.13
C PHE A 273 7.65 5.58 7.08
N PHE A 274 8.89 5.96 6.77
CA PHE A 274 10.07 5.59 7.54
C PHE A 274 10.94 6.81 7.81
N ILE A 275 11.33 6.99 9.04
CA ILE A 275 12.34 7.95 9.50
C ILE A 275 13.06 7.33 10.69
N ALA A 276 14.38 7.52 10.76
CA ALA A 276 15.20 7.03 11.85
C ALA A 276 16.09 8.15 12.41
N ALA A 277 16.62 7.93 13.61
CA ALA A 277 17.64 8.81 14.16
C ALA A 277 18.89 8.80 13.25
N ASP A 278 19.59 9.91 13.20
CA ASP A 278 20.76 10.15 12.37
C ASP A 278 20.51 10.13 10.85
N ASP A 279 19.25 10.14 10.41
CA ASP A 279 18.95 10.29 9.00
C ASP A 279 19.26 11.71 8.50
N PRO A 280 20.08 11.86 7.46
CA PRO A 280 20.24 13.14 6.78
C PRO A 280 19.01 13.43 5.95
N VAL A 281 18.33 14.54 6.23
CA VAL A 281 17.06 14.89 5.60
C VAL A 281 17.06 16.29 5.04
N ASN A 282 16.34 16.46 3.93
CA ASN A 282 15.95 17.75 3.39
C ASN A 282 14.45 17.93 3.62
N LEU A 283 14.10 18.89 4.47
CA LEU A 283 12.72 19.24 4.78
C LEU A 283 12.31 20.45 3.94
N ILE A 284 11.10 20.40 3.43
CA ILE A 284 10.43 21.53 2.80
C ILE A 284 9.30 21.95 3.74
N VAL A 285 9.43 23.16 4.31
CA VAL A 285 8.55 23.64 5.37
C VAL A 285 7.74 24.82 4.87
N ASN A 286 6.46 24.83 5.15
CA ASN A 286 5.60 26.00 4.95
C ASN A 286 5.87 26.98 6.11
N GLN A 287 6.49 28.13 5.81
CA GLN A 287 6.85 29.14 6.81
C GLN A 287 5.65 29.71 7.56
N GLN A 288 4.52 29.91 6.88
CA GLN A 288 3.35 30.51 7.51
C GLN A 288 2.74 29.62 8.59
N LYS A 289 2.83 28.29 8.41
CA LYS A 289 2.23 27.30 9.32
C LYS A 289 3.25 26.55 10.17
N GLY A 290 4.54 26.65 9.88
CA GLY A 290 5.59 25.86 10.53
C GLY A 290 5.45 24.34 10.26
N VAL A 291 4.77 23.93 9.19
CA VAL A 291 4.43 22.54 8.91
C VAL A 291 5.30 21.98 7.79
N ILE A 292 5.82 20.77 7.99
CA ILE A 292 6.54 20.04 6.96
C ILE A 292 5.56 19.66 5.85
N THR A 293 5.84 20.06 4.61
CA THR A 293 5.08 19.72 3.41
C THR A 293 5.78 18.70 2.54
N GLY A 294 7.12 18.59 2.66
CA GLY A 294 7.93 17.60 1.96
C GLY A 294 9.11 17.15 2.80
N LEU A 295 9.48 15.89 2.69
CA LEU A 295 10.66 15.31 3.33
C LEU A 295 11.39 14.42 2.32
N TYR A 296 12.66 14.67 2.13
CA TYR A 296 13.56 13.82 1.35
C TYR A 296 14.65 13.27 2.29
N ASN A 297 14.76 11.95 2.35
CA ASN A 297 15.79 11.29 3.15
C ASN A 297 16.98 10.93 2.23
N GLU A 298 18.15 11.48 2.49
CA GLU A 298 19.34 11.25 1.67
C GLU A 298 19.93 9.85 1.85
N ARG A 299 19.65 9.17 2.97
CA ARG A 299 20.19 7.85 3.26
C ARG A 299 19.60 6.74 2.38
N ASP A 300 18.32 6.79 2.14
CA ASP A 300 17.59 5.77 1.36
C ASP A 300 16.93 6.36 0.12
N HIS A 301 17.07 7.66 -0.08
CA HIS A 301 16.47 8.43 -1.16
C HIS A 301 14.95 8.34 -1.20
N SER A 302 14.30 8.04 -0.08
CA SER A 302 12.85 8.10 0.04
C SER A 302 12.37 9.55 0.04
N ALA A 303 11.23 9.77 -0.60
CA ALA A 303 10.64 11.10 -0.72
C ALA A 303 9.18 11.06 -0.29
N TYR A 304 8.82 11.87 0.67
CA TYR A 304 7.49 11.93 1.26
C TYR A 304 6.89 13.31 1.08
N LEU A 305 5.65 13.33 0.59
CA LEU A 305 4.89 14.53 0.35
C LEU A 305 3.68 14.55 1.27
N LYS A 306 3.54 15.62 2.06
CA LYS A 306 2.38 15.83 2.91
C LYS A 306 1.45 16.84 2.27
N PRO A 307 0.18 16.48 2.01
CA PRO A 307 -0.81 17.42 1.52
C PRO A 307 -1.02 18.57 2.50
N ASP A 308 -0.94 19.81 2.01
CA ASP A 308 -1.28 21.01 2.77
C ASP A 308 -2.71 21.42 2.45
N GLY A 309 -3.62 21.27 3.40
CA GLY A 309 -5.02 21.67 3.28
C GLY A 309 -5.92 20.63 2.59
N MET A 310 -6.93 21.12 1.85
CA MET A 310 -7.97 20.27 1.23
C MET A 310 -7.53 19.53 -0.04
N ALA A 311 -6.23 19.38 -0.29
CA ALA A 311 -5.77 18.57 -1.42
C ALA A 311 -6.13 17.11 -1.18
N ILE A 312 -7.12 16.58 -1.90
CA ILE A 312 -7.44 15.15 -1.86
C ILE A 312 -6.28 14.40 -2.48
N SER A 313 -5.69 13.48 -1.72
CA SER A 313 -4.57 12.68 -2.19
C SER A 313 -4.99 11.77 -3.33
N SER A 314 -4.09 11.52 -4.27
CA SER A 314 -4.36 10.59 -5.37
C SER A 314 -4.62 9.16 -4.87
N GLN A 315 -4.10 8.81 -3.70
CA GLN A 315 -4.36 7.53 -3.05
C GLN A 315 -5.80 7.43 -2.54
N GLN A 316 -6.32 8.51 -1.95
CA GLN A 316 -7.71 8.57 -1.48
C GLN A 316 -8.70 8.42 -2.65
N VAL A 317 -8.45 9.10 -3.77
CA VAL A 317 -9.27 8.94 -4.97
C VAL A 317 -9.25 7.49 -5.47
N LYS A 318 -8.07 6.86 -5.56
CA LYS A 318 -7.94 5.44 -5.95
C LYS A 318 -8.63 4.49 -4.97
N LEU A 319 -8.60 4.80 -3.66
CA LEU A 319 -9.32 4.02 -2.65
C LEU A 319 -10.83 4.15 -2.84
N MET A 320 -11.34 5.36 -3.07
CA MET A 320 -12.76 5.59 -3.37
C MET A 320 -13.22 4.76 -4.58
N TYR A 321 -12.48 4.78 -5.69
CA TYR A 321 -12.78 3.94 -6.85
C TYR A 321 -12.88 2.45 -6.49
N LYS A 322 -11.93 1.92 -5.70
CA LYS A 322 -11.96 0.51 -5.27
C LYS A 322 -13.17 0.19 -4.39
N VAL A 323 -13.48 1.08 -3.44
CA VAL A 323 -14.62 0.92 -2.54
C VAL A 323 -15.93 0.94 -3.33
N PHE A 324 -16.13 1.92 -4.21
CA PHE A 324 -17.33 2.00 -5.04
C PHE A 324 -17.47 0.80 -5.99
N THR A 325 -16.37 0.37 -6.61
CA THR A 325 -16.38 -0.85 -7.44
C THR A 325 -16.72 -2.09 -6.61
N GLY A 326 -16.21 -2.20 -5.39
CA GLY A 326 -16.54 -3.30 -4.49
C GLY A 326 -18.02 -3.29 -4.10
N ILE A 327 -18.57 -2.14 -3.71
CA ILE A 327 -20.00 -1.98 -3.40
C ILE A 327 -20.86 -2.34 -4.62
N PHE A 328 -20.48 -1.86 -5.80
CA PHE A 328 -21.18 -2.17 -7.04
C PHE A 328 -21.23 -3.68 -7.30
N LEU A 329 -20.09 -4.39 -7.19
CA LEU A 329 -20.05 -5.83 -7.39
C LEU A 329 -20.93 -6.60 -6.38
N VAL A 330 -20.93 -6.18 -5.12
CA VAL A 330 -21.79 -6.77 -4.09
C VAL A 330 -23.26 -6.53 -4.40
N MET A 331 -23.63 -5.30 -4.77
CA MET A 331 -25.02 -4.97 -5.16
C MET A 331 -25.49 -5.79 -6.37
N MET A 332 -24.62 -5.95 -7.39
CA MET A 332 -24.94 -6.76 -8.56
C MET A 332 -25.14 -8.24 -8.21
N LEU A 333 -24.30 -8.77 -7.30
CA LEU A 333 -24.46 -10.14 -6.82
C LEU A 333 -25.78 -10.34 -6.08
N LEU A 334 -26.14 -9.43 -5.18
CA LEU A 334 -27.41 -9.48 -4.45
C LEU A 334 -28.61 -9.39 -5.39
N MET A 335 -28.57 -8.48 -6.37
CA MET A 335 -29.63 -8.37 -7.38
C MET A 335 -29.76 -9.63 -8.22
N MET A 336 -28.64 -10.25 -8.61
CA MET A 336 -28.66 -11.51 -9.34
C MET A 336 -29.34 -12.63 -8.53
N ILE A 337 -29.01 -12.73 -7.24
CA ILE A 337 -29.63 -13.70 -6.32
C ILE A 337 -31.11 -13.42 -6.18
N PHE A 338 -31.53 -12.15 -6.04
CA PHE A 338 -32.93 -11.77 -5.92
C PHE A 338 -33.72 -12.12 -7.17
N ILE A 339 -33.23 -11.78 -8.36
CA ILE A 339 -33.90 -12.11 -9.64
C ILE A 339 -33.99 -13.62 -9.83
N PHE A 340 -32.93 -14.35 -9.48
CA PHE A 340 -32.93 -15.81 -9.56
C PHE A 340 -34.00 -16.41 -8.65
N ASN A 341 -34.07 -15.96 -7.40
CA ASN A 341 -35.07 -16.42 -6.43
C ASN A 341 -36.51 -16.09 -6.87
N ASP A 342 -36.74 -14.90 -7.40
CA ASP A 342 -38.05 -14.44 -7.88
C ASP A 342 -38.52 -15.30 -9.05
N LEU A 343 -37.67 -15.51 -10.05
CA LEU A 343 -37.98 -16.38 -11.20
C LEU A 343 -38.35 -17.80 -10.78
N TRP A 344 -37.62 -18.37 -9.82
CA TRP A 344 -37.84 -19.74 -9.36
C TRP A 344 -39.09 -19.89 -8.51
N SER A 345 -39.42 -18.89 -7.70
CA SER A 345 -40.58 -18.91 -6.81
C SER A 345 -41.91 -18.71 -7.54
N ILE A 346 -41.92 -17.87 -8.59
CA ILE A 346 -43.18 -17.52 -9.32
C ILE A 346 -43.54 -18.55 -10.38
N LYS A 347 -42.56 -19.09 -11.11
CA LYS A 347 -42.80 -19.92 -12.29
C LYS A 347 -42.37 -21.39 -12.15
N GLY A 348 -41.72 -21.76 -11.07
CA GLY A 348 -41.21 -23.12 -10.85
C GLY A 348 -40.04 -23.49 -11.80
N THR A 349 -40.30 -23.63 -13.08
CA THR A 349 -39.28 -23.90 -14.12
C THR A 349 -39.27 -22.76 -15.14
N PRO A 350 -38.39 -21.75 -14.97
CA PRO A 350 -38.27 -20.62 -15.88
C PRO A 350 -37.86 -21.06 -17.29
N ASP A 351 -38.52 -20.51 -18.32
CA ASP A 351 -38.14 -20.74 -19.70
C ASP A 351 -36.99 -19.80 -20.16
N LYS A 352 -36.52 -20.00 -21.39
CA LYS A 352 -35.41 -19.17 -21.93
C LYS A 352 -35.78 -17.69 -22.10
N TRP A 353 -37.06 -17.36 -22.24
CA TRP A 353 -37.51 -15.98 -22.37
C TRP A 353 -37.52 -15.26 -21.04
N ASP A 354 -37.86 -15.95 -19.96
CA ASP A 354 -37.78 -15.45 -18.60
C ASP A 354 -36.34 -15.10 -18.22
N TRP A 355 -35.39 -15.98 -18.55
CA TRP A 355 -33.96 -15.71 -18.36
C TRP A 355 -33.46 -14.53 -19.18
N LEU A 356 -33.97 -14.37 -20.43
CA LEU A 356 -33.59 -13.23 -21.27
C LEU A 356 -34.12 -11.91 -20.70
N HIS A 357 -35.38 -11.89 -20.20
CA HIS A 357 -35.95 -10.73 -19.54
C HIS A 357 -35.19 -10.38 -18.24
N ALA A 358 -34.86 -11.37 -17.42
CA ALA A 358 -34.06 -11.21 -16.23
C ALA A 358 -32.65 -10.62 -16.54
N ALA A 359 -32.01 -11.16 -17.57
CA ALA A 359 -30.71 -10.66 -18.01
C ALA A 359 -30.77 -9.22 -18.52
N LYS A 360 -31.78 -8.85 -19.28
CA LYS A 360 -32.03 -7.46 -19.74
C LYS A 360 -32.27 -6.51 -18.55
N SER A 361 -33.10 -6.91 -17.60
CA SER A 361 -33.39 -6.14 -16.39
C SER A 361 -32.14 -5.94 -15.56
N LEU A 362 -31.34 -6.99 -15.31
CA LEU A 362 -30.09 -6.94 -14.61
C LEU A 362 -29.07 -6.04 -15.33
N GLY A 363 -28.97 -6.17 -16.65
CA GLY A 363 -28.09 -5.33 -17.49
C GLY A 363 -28.49 -3.85 -17.45
N GLY A 364 -29.80 -3.55 -17.52
CA GLY A 364 -30.34 -2.20 -17.40
C GLY A 364 -30.01 -1.55 -16.05
N MET A 365 -30.24 -2.30 -14.96
CA MET A 365 -29.89 -1.85 -13.60
C MET A 365 -28.38 -1.67 -13.43
N ALA A 366 -27.57 -2.57 -13.95
CA ALA A 366 -26.12 -2.47 -13.94
C ALA A 366 -25.64 -1.18 -14.64
N LEU A 367 -26.17 -0.90 -15.83
CA LEU A 367 -25.86 0.32 -16.58
C LEU A 367 -26.29 1.57 -15.82
N MET A 368 -27.45 1.59 -15.20
CA MET A 368 -27.92 2.71 -14.40
C MET A 368 -27.00 2.97 -13.20
N PHE A 369 -26.63 1.94 -12.45
CA PHE A 369 -25.69 2.07 -11.33
C PHE A 369 -24.31 2.50 -11.78
N MET A 370 -23.78 1.95 -12.89
CA MET A 370 -22.52 2.39 -13.45
C MET A 370 -22.54 3.87 -13.86
N MET A 371 -23.62 4.34 -14.46
CA MET A 371 -23.78 5.75 -14.82
C MET A 371 -23.80 6.65 -13.58
N ILE A 372 -24.54 6.27 -12.54
CA ILE A 372 -24.61 7.02 -11.27
C ILE A 372 -23.23 7.08 -10.61
N ILE A 373 -22.57 5.93 -10.45
CA ILE A 373 -21.24 5.87 -9.82
C ILE A 373 -20.21 6.66 -10.64
N SER A 374 -20.22 6.50 -11.97
CA SER A 374 -19.32 7.23 -12.85
C SER A 374 -19.56 8.73 -12.81
N GLY A 375 -20.83 9.16 -12.73
CA GLY A 375 -21.21 10.55 -12.58
C GLY A 375 -20.71 11.16 -11.26
N ILE A 376 -20.86 10.44 -10.14
CA ILE A 376 -20.36 10.88 -8.83
C ILE A 376 -18.83 10.97 -8.86
N LEU A 377 -18.15 9.98 -9.40
CA LEU A 377 -16.69 9.97 -9.48
C LEU A 377 -16.15 11.08 -10.38
N LEU A 378 -16.80 11.32 -11.51
CA LEU A 378 -16.46 12.42 -12.43
C LEU A 378 -16.67 13.78 -11.73
N LEU A 379 -17.76 13.94 -11.00
CA LEU A 379 -18.00 15.15 -10.20
C LEU A 379 -16.90 15.39 -9.16
N VAL A 380 -16.53 14.35 -8.42
CA VAL A 380 -15.43 14.41 -7.43
C VAL A 380 -14.11 14.79 -8.12
N GLU A 381 -13.84 14.22 -9.29
CA GLU A 381 -12.63 14.53 -10.04
C GLU A 381 -12.61 15.97 -10.54
N VAL A 382 -13.73 16.47 -11.10
CA VAL A 382 -13.88 17.85 -11.54
C VAL A 382 -13.71 18.83 -10.37
N VAL A 383 -14.38 18.57 -9.23
CA VAL A 383 -14.25 19.40 -8.02
C VAL A 383 -12.79 19.39 -7.52
N THR A 384 -12.15 18.24 -7.51
CA THR A 384 -10.74 18.11 -7.10
C THR A 384 -9.81 18.91 -8.03
N LEU A 385 -10.05 18.87 -9.35
CA LEU A 385 -9.29 19.65 -10.32
C LEU A 385 -9.50 21.14 -10.14
N LEU A 386 -10.75 21.59 -9.92
CA LEU A 386 -11.07 23.00 -9.67
C LEU A 386 -10.41 23.49 -8.39
N VAL A 387 -10.48 22.73 -7.30
CA VAL A 387 -9.81 23.05 -6.03
C VAL A 387 -8.29 23.12 -6.23
N ARG A 388 -7.69 22.16 -6.94
CA ARG A 388 -6.25 22.17 -7.26
C ARG A 388 -5.84 23.39 -8.08
N LYS A 389 -6.66 23.81 -9.04
CA LYS A 389 -6.34 24.95 -9.91
C LYS A 389 -6.41 26.29 -9.18
N ASN A 390 -7.30 26.42 -8.18
CA ASN A 390 -7.64 27.69 -7.55
C ASN A 390 -7.09 27.87 -6.13
N SER A 391 -6.47 26.86 -5.52
CA SER A 391 -5.96 26.97 -4.15
C SER A 391 -4.44 27.10 -4.09
N ALA A 392 -3.94 28.03 -3.26
CA ALA A 392 -2.51 28.17 -2.98
C ALA A 392 -1.89 26.91 -2.36
N GLY A 393 -2.67 26.15 -1.57
CA GLY A 393 -2.24 24.86 -1.01
C GLY A 393 -2.00 23.81 -2.08
N ALA A 394 -2.81 23.80 -3.13
CA ALA A 394 -2.60 22.89 -4.25
C ALA A 394 -1.39 23.26 -5.12
N ALA A 395 -1.15 24.55 -5.31
CA ALA A 395 0.05 25.02 -6.00
C ALA A 395 1.32 24.60 -5.22
N ARG A 396 1.35 24.80 -3.89
CA ARG A 396 2.43 24.32 -3.01
C ARG A 396 2.62 22.82 -3.13
N PHE A 397 1.56 22.04 -3.09
CA PHE A 397 1.61 20.59 -3.21
C PHE A 397 2.29 20.14 -4.52
N VAL A 398 1.90 20.75 -5.66
CA VAL A 398 2.49 20.43 -6.95
C VAL A 398 3.97 20.83 -7.00
N PHE A 399 4.31 22.00 -6.51
CA PHE A 399 5.68 22.50 -6.47
C PHE A 399 6.58 21.62 -5.59
N VAL A 400 6.18 21.31 -4.35
CA VAL A 400 6.94 20.45 -3.44
C VAL A 400 7.13 19.06 -4.04
N ARG A 401 6.08 18.50 -4.68
CA ARG A 401 6.18 17.22 -5.37
C ARG A 401 7.26 17.22 -6.45
N GLN A 402 7.33 18.30 -7.24
CA GLN A 402 8.33 18.42 -8.29
C GLN A 402 9.75 18.56 -7.74
N MET A 403 9.93 19.36 -6.68
CA MET A 403 11.21 19.45 -5.99
C MET A 403 11.70 18.09 -5.48
N LEU A 404 10.81 17.32 -4.86
CA LEU A 404 11.14 15.97 -4.37
C LEU A 404 11.48 15.01 -5.53
N ILE A 405 10.78 15.10 -6.64
CA ILE A 405 11.09 14.33 -7.86
C ILE A 405 12.48 14.69 -8.38
N GLN A 406 12.82 15.99 -8.47
CA GLN A 406 14.13 16.43 -8.91
C GLN A 406 15.25 15.94 -8.01
N LEU A 407 15.07 16.00 -6.68
CA LEU A 407 16.04 15.45 -5.72
C LEU A 407 16.28 13.97 -5.94
N ARG A 408 15.23 13.18 -6.21
CA ARG A 408 15.37 11.76 -6.53
C ARG A 408 16.11 11.51 -7.84
N ILE A 409 15.76 12.26 -8.88
CA ILE A 409 16.42 12.14 -10.21
C ILE A 409 17.91 12.46 -10.12
N ARG A 410 18.28 13.54 -9.43
CA ARG A 410 19.68 13.92 -9.21
C ARG A 410 20.50 12.81 -8.57
N ASN A 411 19.87 12.02 -7.72
CA ASN A 411 20.49 10.87 -7.06
C ASN A 411 20.27 9.54 -7.83
N GLY A 412 19.96 9.59 -9.14
CA GLY A 412 19.80 8.40 -9.99
C GLY A 412 18.61 7.52 -9.65
N LYS A 413 17.61 8.03 -8.88
CA LYS A 413 16.43 7.28 -8.47
C LYS A 413 15.23 7.61 -9.36
N ASN A 414 14.18 6.81 -9.27
CA ASN A 414 12.94 7.02 -10.03
C ASN A 414 12.11 8.19 -9.48
N THR A 415 11.05 8.57 -10.20
CA THR A 415 10.20 9.73 -9.90
C THR A 415 9.09 9.46 -8.88
N VAL A 416 9.16 8.37 -8.14
CA VAL A 416 8.11 8.00 -7.17
C VAL A 416 8.28 8.79 -5.89
N VAL A 417 7.29 9.60 -5.57
CA VAL A 417 7.13 10.33 -4.30
C VAL A 417 5.93 9.75 -3.57
N GLN A 418 6.09 9.41 -2.32
CA GLN A 418 5.04 8.84 -1.48
C GLN A 418 4.24 9.96 -0.82
N GLU A 419 2.93 9.88 -0.91
CA GLU A 419 2.05 10.80 -0.19
C GLU A 419 1.81 10.24 1.23
N ILE A 420 2.08 11.04 2.24
CA ILE A 420 1.76 10.76 3.66
C ILE A 420 0.54 11.59 4.05
N ASN A 421 -0.43 10.95 4.70
CA ASN A 421 -1.70 11.58 5.08
C ASN A 421 -1.60 12.30 6.42
#